data_eb7b9e396308e0a447f1d6739e88e5a5
#
_entry.id   eb7b9e396308e0a447f1d6739e88e5a5
#
_cell.length_a   1.000
_cell.length_b   1.000
_cell.length_c   1.000
_cell.angle_alpha   90.00
_cell.angle_beta   90.00
_cell.angle_gamma   90.00
#
_symmetry.space_group_name_H-M   'P 1'
#
loop_
_entity.id
_entity.type
_entity.pdbx_description
1 polymer ?
#
loop_
_entity_poly.entity_id
_entity_poly.type
_entity_poly.pdbx_seq_one_letter_code
_entity_poly.pdbx_strand_id
1 'polypeptide(L)'
;IEDIKNILELKEQYNIKTAEAWKSAYIDFVFEKYMNDDFLLDEPLQKYKLVNVNGDNIPELYINFGSTAGGDMLCSYFDNSVIYQPMWNYGFSYIEGENLFLDSGGHMDEYYDIVYSIEDGTFVVQAKGECGAEDNANIQFDAEGFPIYNYYWNGNQVSGEAEYEELLNKAFDKGRAKKPFENDDIYDYQEIVNQIIQY
;
A
#
# COMPACT_ATOMS: atom_id res chain seq x y z
N ILE A 1 7.83 -26.25 -9.58
CA ILE A 1 6.81 -27.26 -10.02
C ILE A 1 6.12 -27.84 -8.77
N GLU A 2 6.86 -28.18 -7.70
CA GLU A 2 6.32 -28.67 -6.43
C GLU A 2 5.44 -27.60 -5.76
N ASP A 3 5.90 -26.35 -5.75
CA ASP A 3 5.18 -25.22 -5.15
C ASP A 3 3.86 -24.92 -5.85
N ILE A 4 3.82 -25.00 -7.19
CA ILE A 4 2.59 -24.86 -7.97
C ILE A 4 1.57 -25.95 -7.60
N LYS A 5 2.04 -27.17 -7.42
CA LYS A 5 1.19 -28.28 -7.02
C LYS A 5 0.62 -28.09 -5.60
N ASN A 6 1.46 -27.67 -4.68
CA ASN A 6 1.05 -27.34 -3.32
C ASN A 6 0.00 -26.21 -3.28
N ILE A 7 0.16 -25.17 -4.09
CA ILE A 7 -0.81 -24.07 -4.21
C ILE A 7 -2.13 -24.56 -4.80
N LEU A 8 -2.10 -25.40 -5.83
CA LEU A 8 -3.31 -25.98 -6.43
C LEU A 8 -4.04 -26.88 -5.45
N GLU A 9 -3.31 -27.71 -4.68
CA GLU A 9 -3.89 -28.55 -3.64
C GLU A 9 -4.49 -27.70 -2.50
N LEU A 10 -3.82 -26.64 -2.07
CA LEU A 10 -4.36 -25.66 -1.11
C LEU A 10 -5.62 -25.02 -1.69
N LYS A 11 -5.61 -24.52 -2.93
CA LYS A 11 -6.76 -23.89 -3.57
C LYS A 11 -7.96 -24.84 -3.67
N GLU A 12 -7.78 -26.11 -4.05
CA GLU A 12 -8.83 -27.11 -4.06
C GLU A 12 -9.36 -27.40 -2.65
N GLN A 13 -8.46 -27.51 -1.67
CA GLN A 13 -8.83 -27.72 -0.28
C GLN A 13 -9.64 -26.53 0.28
N TYR A 14 -9.38 -25.32 -0.19
CA TYR A 14 -10.05 -24.10 0.27
C TYR A 14 -11.37 -23.81 -0.42
N ASN A 15 -11.51 -24.04 -1.70
CA ASN A 15 -12.80 -23.94 -2.40
C ASN A 15 -13.88 -24.83 -1.76
N ILE A 16 -13.46 -25.85 -1.03
CA ILE A 16 -14.36 -26.74 -0.31
C ILE A 16 -14.72 -26.20 1.08
N LYS A 17 -13.93 -25.29 1.68
CA LYS A 17 -14.04 -24.90 3.09
C LYS A 17 -14.49 -23.46 3.36
N THR A 18 -14.42 -22.55 2.39
CA THR A 18 -14.70 -21.12 2.65
C THR A 18 -16.11 -20.76 2.26
N ALA A 19 -16.95 -20.45 3.26
CA ALA A 19 -18.26 -19.85 3.07
C ALA A 19 -18.19 -18.33 2.72
N GLU A 20 -16.99 -17.71 2.78
CA GLU A 20 -16.80 -16.30 2.64
C GLU A 20 -16.11 -15.97 1.30
N ALA A 21 -16.84 -15.36 0.39
CA ALA A 21 -16.40 -15.10 -0.98
C ALA A 21 -15.11 -14.25 -1.06
N TRP A 22 -14.88 -13.33 -0.13
CA TRP A 22 -13.69 -12.49 -0.09
C TRP A 22 -12.40 -13.29 0.14
N LYS A 23 -12.44 -14.37 0.95
CA LYS A 23 -11.29 -15.24 1.17
C LYS A 23 -10.84 -15.92 -0.11
N SER A 24 -11.80 -16.50 -0.85
CA SER A 24 -11.52 -17.09 -2.16
C SER A 24 -10.94 -16.08 -3.14
N ALA A 25 -11.53 -14.87 -3.18
CA ALA A 25 -11.08 -13.80 -4.08
C ALA A 25 -9.63 -13.36 -3.76
N TYR A 26 -9.29 -13.18 -2.49
CA TYR A 26 -7.92 -12.83 -2.09
C TYR A 26 -6.91 -13.95 -2.39
N ILE A 27 -7.27 -15.21 -2.13
CA ILE A 27 -6.41 -16.35 -2.44
C ILE A 27 -6.15 -16.43 -3.96
N ASP A 28 -7.18 -16.25 -4.78
CA ASP A 28 -7.06 -16.23 -6.24
C ASP A 28 -6.17 -15.06 -6.70
N PHE A 29 -6.32 -13.89 -6.10
CA PHE A 29 -5.54 -12.71 -6.42
C PHE A 29 -4.05 -12.87 -6.04
N VAL A 30 -3.76 -13.38 -4.84
CA VAL A 30 -2.38 -13.69 -4.41
C VAL A 30 -1.73 -14.69 -5.36
N PHE A 31 -2.47 -15.74 -5.72
CA PHE A 31 -1.99 -16.74 -6.67
C PHE A 31 -1.68 -16.14 -8.05
N GLU A 32 -2.58 -15.30 -8.58
CA GLU A 32 -2.37 -14.63 -9.86
C GLU A 32 -1.12 -13.73 -9.84
N LYS A 33 -0.96 -12.93 -8.78
CA LYS A 33 0.21 -12.05 -8.62
C LYS A 33 1.50 -12.82 -8.46
N TYR A 34 1.49 -13.93 -7.72
CA TYR A 34 2.65 -14.80 -7.56
C TYR A 34 3.06 -15.46 -8.88
N MET A 35 2.10 -15.95 -9.67
CA MET A 35 2.37 -16.65 -10.93
C MET A 35 2.79 -15.74 -12.08
N ASN A 36 2.39 -14.47 -12.05
CA ASN A 36 2.73 -13.49 -13.10
C ASN A 36 3.96 -12.65 -12.77
N ASP A 37 4.68 -12.96 -11.68
CA ASP A 37 5.95 -12.33 -11.39
C ASP A 37 7.02 -12.90 -12.36
N ASP A 38 7.30 -12.14 -13.42
CA ASP A 38 8.32 -12.47 -14.43
C ASP A 38 9.75 -12.51 -13.84
N PHE A 39 9.91 -12.08 -12.59
CA PHE A 39 11.12 -12.18 -11.79
C PHE A 39 11.06 -13.38 -10.82
N LEU A 40 10.78 -14.57 -11.32
CA LEU A 40 11.02 -15.81 -10.58
C LEU A 40 12.53 -15.98 -10.32
N LEU A 41 13.05 -15.16 -9.43
CA LEU A 41 14.29 -15.42 -8.70
C LEU A 41 14.02 -16.63 -7.80
N ASP A 42 15.07 -17.35 -7.41
CA ASP A 42 14.99 -18.58 -6.60
C ASP A 42 14.16 -18.44 -5.30
N GLU A 43 13.84 -17.20 -4.87
CA GLU A 43 12.91 -16.89 -3.78
C GLU A 43 12.02 -15.69 -4.14
N PRO A 44 10.69 -15.82 -4.00
CA PRO A 44 9.77 -14.71 -4.23
C PRO A 44 10.03 -13.60 -3.18
N LEU A 45 10.30 -12.39 -3.67
CA LEU A 45 10.56 -11.22 -2.82
C LEU A 45 9.27 -10.64 -2.21
N GLN A 46 8.12 -11.05 -2.71
CA GLN A 46 6.83 -10.52 -2.30
C GLN A 46 6.52 -10.84 -0.84
N LYS A 47 6.01 -9.85 -0.13
CA LYS A 47 5.57 -9.95 1.26
C LYS A 47 4.14 -9.47 1.39
N TYR A 48 3.39 -10.10 2.28
CA TYR A 48 1.95 -9.91 2.41
C TYR A 48 1.56 -9.64 3.85
N LYS A 49 0.48 -8.88 4.05
CA LYS A 49 -0.15 -8.71 5.36
C LYS A 49 -1.64 -8.39 5.23
N LEU A 50 -2.45 -8.90 6.17
CA LEU A 50 -3.81 -8.40 6.37
C LEU A 50 -3.78 -7.18 7.28
N VAL A 51 -4.45 -6.09 6.89
CA VAL A 51 -4.54 -4.83 7.63
C VAL A 51 -6.00 -4.41 7.71
N ASN A 52 -6.38 -3.75 8.80
CA ASN A 52 -7.75 -3.25 8.97
C ASN A 52 -7.76 -1.73 8.73
N VAL A 53 -7.96 -1.31 7.49
CA VAL A 53 -7.98 0.11 7.11
C VAL A 53 -9.36 0.73 7.33
N ASN A 54 -10.42 0.11 6.81
CA ASN A 54 -11.76 0.71 6.73
C ASN A 54 -12.68 0.36 7.91
N GLY A 55 -12.27 -0.58 8.78
CA GLY A 55 -13.02 -0.96 9.98
C GLY A 55 -14.24 -1.84 9.74
N ASP A 56 -14.39 -2.40 8.54
CA ASP A 56 -15.38 -3.43 8.28
C ASP A 56 -14.90 -4.82 8.74
N ASN A 57 -15.65 -5.88 8.43
CA ASN A 57 -15.31 -7.24 8.85
C ASN A 57 -14.38 -7.96 7.85
N ILE A 58 -13.97 -7.30 6.79
CA ILE A 58 -13.07 -7.84 5.75
C ILE A 58 -11.78 -7.04 5.77
N PRO A 59 -10.64 -7.64 6.16
CA PRO A 59 -9.38 -6.90 6.18
C PRO A 59 -8.92 -6.59 4.76
N GLU A 60 -8.20 -5.51 4.57
CA GLU A 60 -7.46 -5.24 3.35
C GLU A 60 -6.23 -6.13 3.28
N LEU A 61 -5.87 -6.52 2.04
CA LEU A 61 -4.64 -7.25 1.77
C LEU A 61 -3.57 -6.28 1.26
N TYR A 62 -2.51 -6.11 2.05
CA TYR A 62 -1.33 -5.36 1.64
C TYR A 62 -0.30 -6.30 1.02
N ILE A 63 0.32 -5.86 -0.09
CA ILE A 63 1.36 -6.57 -0.82
C ILE A 63 2.56 -5.63 -1.02
N ASN A 64 3.74 -6.06 -0.59
CA ASN A 64 5.01 -5.43 -0.97
C ASN A 64 5.72 -6.31 -1.99
N PHE A 65 6.10 -5.75 -3.13
CA PHE A 65 6.75 -6.50 -4.22
C PHE A 65 8.27 -6.64 -4.06
N GLY A 66 8.81 -6.24 -2.90
CA GLY A 66 10.22 -6.46 -2.56
C GLY A 66 11.23 -5.59 -3.31
N SER A 67 10.79 -4.69 -4.17
CA SER A 67 11.65 -3.79 -4.92
C SER A 67 11.04 -2.42 -5.12
N THR A 68 11.88 -1.39 -5.25
CA THR A 68 11.41 -0.02 -5.51
C THR A 68 10.62 0.08 -6.81
N ALA A 69 11.00 -0.68 -7.84
CA ALA A 69 10.29 -0.70 -9.11
C ALA A 69 8.94 -1.44 -9.03
N GLY A 70 8.81 -2.44 -8.16
CA GLY A 70 7.57 -3.17 -7.92
C GLY A 70 6.56 -2.37 -7.10
N GLY A 71 7.06 -1.53 -6.19
CA GLY A 71 6.21 -0.75 -5.30
C GLY A 71 5.48 -1.59 -4.26
N ASP A 72 4.37 -1.04 -3.79
CA ASP A 72 3.42 -1.67 -2.89
C ASP A 72 2.02 -1.71 -3.52
N MET A 73 1.11 -2.45 -2.91
CA MET A 73 -0.28 -2.51 -3.34
C MET A 73 -1.20 -2.72 -2.13
N LEU A 74 -2.27 -1.95 -2.04
CA LEU A 74 -3.37 -2.22 -1.12
C LEU A 74 -4.55 -2.77 -1.91
N CYS A 75 -5.05 -3.92 -1.48
CA CYS A 75 -6.22 -4.58 -2.07
C CYS A 75 -7.39 -4.54 -1.09
N SER A 76 -8.58 -4.28 -1.59
CA SER A 76 -9.83 -4.39 -0.83
C SER A 76 -10.84 -5.23 -1.62
N TYR A 77 -11.78 -5.86 -0.92
CA TYR A 77 -12.82 -6.67 -1.55
C TYR A 77 -14.12 -5.89 -1.63
N PHE A 78 -14.67 -5.79 -2.84
CA PHE A 78 -15.94 -5.12 -3.08
C PHE A 78 -16.70 -5.81 -4.21
N ASP A 79 -17.99 -6.02 -4.02
CA ASP A 79 -18.93 -6.59 -5.02
C ASP A 79 -18.37 -7.83 -5.76
N ASN A 80 -17.94 -8.82 -5.00
CA ASN A 80 -17.35 -10.10 -5.48
C ASN A 80 -16.03 -9.94 -6.27
N SER A 81 -15.34 -8.84 -6.14
CA SER A 81 -14.05 -8.59 -6.82
C SER A 81 -13.01 -8.02 -5.88
N VAL A 82 -11.74 -8.23 -6.21
CA VAL A 82 -10.62 -7.54 -5.58
C VAL A 82 -10.34 -6.26 -6.35
N ILE A 83 -10.50 -5.13 -5.68
CA ILE A 83 -10.02 -3.83 -6.16
C ILE A 83 -8.64 -3.56 -5.56
N TYR A 84 -7.81 -2.78 -6.23
CA TYR A 84 -6.47 -2.50 -5.72
C TYR A 84 -5.95 -1.10 -6.09
N GLN A 85 -5.11 -0.56 -5.21
CA GLN A 85 -4.39 0.70 -5.39
C GLN A 85 -2.88 0.42 -5.35
N PRO A 86 -2.15 0.61 -6.46
CA PRO A 86 -0.69 0.64 -6.44
C PRO A 86 -0.17 1.83 -5.62
N MET A 87 0.92 1.63 -4.89
CA MET A 87 1.54 2.63 -4.02
C MET A 87 3.06 2.61 -4.15
N TRP A 88 3.69 3.64 -3.62
CA TRP A 88 5.14 3.70 -3.54
C TRP A 88 5.70 2.65 -2.57
N ASN A 89 6.86 2.09 -2.90
CA ASN A 89 7.51 1.08 -2.08
C ASN A 89 7.85 1.64 -0.68
N TYR A 90 7.33 0.99 0.38
CA TYR A 90 7.39 1.41 1.78
C TYR A 90 6.72 2.76 2.09
N GLY A 91 5.94 3.31 1.16
CA GLY A 91 5.20 4.57 1.35
C GLY A 91 3.91 4.43 2.15
N PHE A 92 3.40 3.21 2.26
CA PHE A 92 2.11 2.94 2.88
C PHE A 92 2.12 3.05 4.41
N SER A 93 1.14 3.80 4.92
CA SER A 93 0.72 3.77 6.32
C SER A 93 -0.79 3.97 6.43
N TYR A 94 -1.42 3.53 7.52
CA TYR A 94 -2.88 3.58 7.69
C TYR A 94 -3.27 3.87 9.13
N ILE A 95 -4.47 4.44 9.32
CA ILE A 95 -5.10 4.58 10.65
C ILE A 95 -6.13 3.47 10.79
N GLU A 96 -5.86 2.55 11.70
CA GLU A 96 -6.64 1.33 11.86
C GLU A 96 -8.12 1.61 12.09
N GLY A 97 -8.98 1.07 11.24
CA GLY A 97 -10.43 1.13 11.34
C GLY A 97 -11.06 2.49 11.03
N GLU A 98 -10.29 3.49 10.57
CA GLU A 98 -10.81 4.83 10.30
C GLU A 98 -10.99 5.14 8.80
N ASN A 99 -10.77 4.15 7.95
CA ASN A 99 -10.87 4.29 6.51
C ASN A 99 -9.96 5.40 5.94
N LEU A 100 -8.77 5.52 6.50
CA LEU A 100 -7.74 6.47 6.04
C LEU A 100 -6.41 5.76 5.89
N PHE A 101 -5.77 5.97 4.75
CA PHE A 101 -4.38 5.55 4.51
C PHE A 101 -3.62 6.58 3.69
N LEU A 102 -2.31 6.55 3.84
CA LEU A 102 -1.35 7.46 3.21
C LEU A 102 -0.43 6.67 2.30
N ASP A 103 -0.21 7.17 1.10
CA ASP A 103 0.88 6.81 0.21
C ASP A 103 1.87 7.97 0.12
N SER A 104 3.06 7.79 0.70
CA SER A 104 4.15 8.76 0.65
C SER A 104 5.24 8.26 -0.26
N GLY A 105 5.64 9.05 -1.24
CA GLY A 105 6.63 8.61 -2.21
C GLY A 105 7.37 9.75 -2.90
N GLY A 106 8.22 9.35 -3.84
CA GLY A 106 8.96 10.28 -4.67
C GLY A 106 10.46 10.02 -4.65
N HIS A 107 11.13 10.60 -5.63
CA HIS A 107 12.59 10.56 -5.77
C HIS A 107 13.06 11.75 -6.61
N MET A 108 14.37 11.98 -6.65
CA MET A 108 15.00 12.99 -7.51
C MET A 108 14.36 14.37 -7.35
N ASP A 109 14.16 14.78 -6.09
CA ASP A 109 13.63 16.09 -5.70
C ASP A 109 12.17 16.37 -6.13
N GLU A 110 11.40 15.29 -6.36
CA GLU A 110 9.94 15.29 -6.52
C GLU A 110 9.32 14.31 -5.55
N TYR A 111 8.51 14.79 -4.61
CA TYR A 111 7.89 13.99 -3.53
C TYR A 111 6.41 14.29 -3.44
N TYR A 112 5.65 13.31 -2.93
CA TYR A 112 4.21 13.46 -2.72
C TYR A 112 3.74 12.72 -1.46
N ASP A 113 2.63 13.19 -0.94
CA ASP A 113 1.81 12.52 0.08
C ASP A 113 0.35 12.52 -0.39
N ILE A 114 -0.24 11.34 -0.53
CA ILE A 114 -1.63 11.21 -0.94
C ILE A 114 -2.40 10.46 0.12
N VAL A 115 -3.40 11.12 0.71
CA VAL A 115 -4.33 10.52 1.67
C VAL A 115 -5.53 9.96 0.91
N TYR A 116 -5.86 8.71 1.18
CA TYR A 116 -6.97 7.99 0.56
C TYR A 116 -7.98 7.50 1.59
N SER A 117 -9.20 7.27 1.12
CA SER A 117 -10.20 6.39 1.73
C SER A 117 -10.67 5.32 0.73
N ILE A 118 -11.42 4.32 1.21
CA ILE A 118 -12.08 3.30 0.40
C ILE A 118 -13.59 3.57 0.45
N GLU A 119 -14.20 3.92 -0.68
CA GLU A 119 -15.61 4.29 -0.77
C GLU A 119 -16.28 3.57 -1.94
N ASP A 120 -17.30 2.76 -1.66
CA ASP A 120 -18.09 2.05 -2.67
C ASP A 120 -17.24 1.34 -3.75
N GLY A 121 -16.19 0.62 -3.32
CA GLY A 121 -15.30 -0.10 -4.22
C GLY A 121 -14.32 0.78 -5.01
N THR A 122 -14.04 1.98 -4.53
CA THR A 122 -13.11 2.93 -5.15
C THR A 122 -12.16 3.50 -4.11
N PHE A 123 -10.89 3.66 -4.47
CA PHE A 123 -9.91 4.39 -3.68
C PHE A 123 -10.04 5.88 -4.00
N VAL A 124 -10.49 6.66 -3.02
CA VAL A 124 -10.81 8.08 -3.19
C VAL A 124 -9.74 8.94 -2.56
N VAL A 125 -9.17 9.87 -3.34
CA VAL A 125 -8.19 10.85 -2.82
C VAL A 125 -8.91 11.86 -1.93
N GLN A 126 -8.55 11.91 -0.66
CA GLN A 126 -9.05 12.85 0.33
C GLN A 126 -8.21 14.14 0.38
N ALA A 127 -6.90 13.98 0.22
CA ALA A 127 -5.97 15.10 0.16
C ALA A 127 -4.72 14.70 -0.61
N LYS A 128 -4.05 15.69 -1.22
CA LYS A 128 -2.78 15.49 -1.92
C LYS A 128 -1.82 16.61 -1.60
N GLY A 129 -0.65 16.23 -1.09
CA GLY A 129 0.50 17.08 -0.94
C GLY A 129 1.57 16.77 -1.97
N GLU A 130 2.29 17.77 -2.42
CA GLU A 130 3.45 17.64 -3.32
C GLU A 130 4.53 18.61 -2.87
N CYS A 131 5.79 18.16 -2.90
CA CYS A 131 6.92 19.05 -2.69
C CYS A 131 8.09 18.65 -3.58
N GLY A 132 8.88 19.64 -3.97
CA GLY A 132 10.05 19.40 -4.80
C GLY A 132 10.72 20.66 -5.29
N ALA A 133 11.84 20.46 -6.02
CA ALA A 133 12.56 21.54 -6.66
C ALA A 133 11.72 22.17 -7.80
N GLU A 134 11.88 23.47 -8.02
CA GLU A 134 11.23 24.15 -9.14
C GLU A 134 11.77 23.66 -10.50
N ASP A 135 13.07 23.35 -10.54
CA ASP A 135 13.76 22.79 -11.71
C ASP A 135 14.73 21.70 -11.24
N ASN A 136 14.38 20.44 -11.46
CA ASN A 136 15.17 19.27 -11.05
C ASN A 136 16.51 19.17 -11.80
N ALA A 137 16.65 19.82 -12.95
CA ALA A 137 17.92 19.90 -13.67
C ALA A 137 18.87 20.97 -13.09
N ASN A 138 18.33 21.91 -12.27
CA ASN A 138 19.07 23.03 -11.73
C ASN A 138 18.58 23.39 -10.31
N ILE A 139 18.76 22.46 -9.38
CA ILE A 139 18.32 22.58 -7.99
C ILE A 139 18.99 23.79 -7.33
N GLN A 140 18.18 24.64 -6.70
CA GLN A 140 18.64 25.74 -5.89
C GLN A 140 18.87 25.28 -4.44
N PHE A 141 19.91 25.84 -3.80
CA PHE A 141 20.27 25.53 -2.43
C PHE A 141 20.24 26.80 -1.58
N ASP A 142 19.87 26.66 -0.32
CA ASP A 142 19.96 27.73 0.67
C ASP A 142 21.41 28.00 1.12
N ALA A 143 21.57 28.94 2.06
CA ALA A 143 22.90 29.30 2.58
C ALA A 143 23.56 28.19 3.40
N GLU A 144 22.78 27.26 3.94
CA GLU A 144 23.20 26.11 4.69
C GLU A 144 23.49 24.88 3.81
N GLY A 145 23.15 24.95 2.52
CA GLY A 145 23.39 23.90 1.51
C GLY A 145 22.25 22.87 1.41
N PHE A 146 21.06 23.18 1.90
CA PHE A 146 19.87 22.33 1.71
C PHE A 146 19.13 22.72 0.43
N PRO A 147 18.55 21.76 -0.30
CA PRO A 147 17.75 22.06 -1.48
C PRO A 147 16.51 22.89 -1.11
N ILE A 148 16.21 23.89 -1.94
CA ILE A 148 15.01 24.72 -1.78
C ILE A 148 13.86 24.06 -2.51
N TYR A 149 12.81 23.65 -1.78
CA TYR A 149 11.60 23.02 -2.31
C TYR A 149 10.41 23.96 -2.27
N ASN A 150 9.57 23.85 -3.29
CA ASN A 150 8.22 24.39 -3.31
C ASN A 150 7.26 23.33 -2.73
N TYR A 151 6.28 23.78 -1.97
CA TYR A 151 5.28 22.94 -1.32
C TYR A 151 3.89 23.28 -1.83
N TYR A 152 3.09 22.26 -2.13
CA TYR A 152 1.73 22.39 -2.63
C TYR A 152 0.80 21.49 -1.84
N TRP A 153 -0.41 21.97 -1.56
CA TRP A 153 -1.47 21.20 -0.92
C TRP A 153 -2.76 21.34 -1.72
N ASN A 154 -3.30 20.20 -2.18
CA ASN A 154 -4.46 20.16 -3.09
C ASN A 154 -4.31 21.12 -4.28
N GLY A 155 -3.11 21.16 -4.86
CA GLY A 155 -2.78 21.97 -6.02
C GLY A 155 -2.52 23.46 -5.73
N ASN A 156 -2.60 23.92 -4.48
CA ASN A 156 -2.29 25.29 -4.10
C ASN A 156 -0.92 25.38 -3.43
N GLN A 157 -0.12 26.34 -3.83
CA GLN A 157 1.17 26.57 -3.18
C GLN A 157 0.95 27.04 -1.73
N VAL A 158 1.70 26.45 -0.80
CA VAL A 158 1.72 26.82 0.63
C VAL A 158 3.03 27.51 0.98
N SER A 159 3.09 28.14 2.17
CA SER A 159 4.21 29.00 2.55
C SER A 159 5.54 28.26 2.78
N GLY A 160 5.51 26.93 2.91
CA GLY A 160 6.68 26.07 3.11
C GLY A 160 6.36 24.80 3.86
N GLU A 161 7.41 24.11 4.28
CA GLU A 161 7.35 22.78 4.93
C GLU A 161 6.46 22.77 6.17
N ALA A 162 6.55 23.79 7.02
CA ALA A 162 5.79 23.83 8.29
C ALA A 162 4.26 23.84 8.06
N GLU A 163 3.79 24.65 7.10
CA GLU A 163 2.36 24.67 6.74
C GLU A 163 1.95 23.37 6.05
N TYR A 164 2.81 22.82 5.19
CA TYR A 164 2.57 21.54 4.54
C TYR A 164 2.39 20.42 5.55
N GLU A 165 3.29 20.29 6.52
CA GLU A 165 3.22 19.25 7.56
C GLU A 165 2.00 19.44 8.48
N GLU A 166 1.59 20.67 8.77
CA GLU A 166 0.36 20.94 9.52
C GLU A 166 -0.88 20.46 8.76
N LEU A 167 -0.96 20.75 7.46
CA LEU A 167 -2.06 20.34 6.60
C LEU A 167 -2.12 18.82 6.43
N LEU A 168 -0.96 18.18 6.23
CA LEU A 168 -0.85 16.73 6.14
C LEU A 168 -1.28 16.07 7.45
N ASN A 169 -0.78 16.51 8.59
CA ASN A 169 -1.18 15.99 9.90
C ASN A 169 -2.67 16.19 10.22
N LYS A 170 -3.27 17.24 9.70
CA LYS A 170 -4.72 17.49 9.84
C LYS A 170 -5.54 16.51 8.99
N ALA A 171 -5.05 16.14 7.81
CA ALA A 171 -5.72 15.20 6.92
C ALA A 171 -5.45 13.74 7.32
N PHE A 172 -4.26 13.47 7.86
CA PHE A 172 -3.81 12.14 8.27
C PHE A 172 -2.90 12.26 9.50
N ASP A 173 -3.41 11.88 10.67
CA ASP A 173 -2.66 11.96 11.93
C ASP A 173 -1.51 10.92 11.95
N LYS A 174 -0.32 11.36 11.56
CA LYS A 174 0.90 10.52 11.55
C LYS A 174 1.21 9.90 12.93
N GLY A 175 0.79 10.54 14.02
CA GLY A 175 1.00 10.02 15.39
C GLY A 175 0.16 8.78 15.71
N ARG A 176 -0.90 8.52 14.94
CA ARG A 176 -1.79 7.35 15.07
C ARG A 176 -1.58 6.32 13.97
N ALA A 177 -0.76 6.66 12.99
CA ALA A 177 -0.52 5.80 11.84
C ALA A 177 0.23 4.53 12.23
N LYS A 178 -0.15 3.43 11.57
CA LYS A 178 0.54 2.13 11.62
C LYS A 178 1.21 1.86 10.27
N LYS A 179 2.33 1.17 10.31
CA LYS A 179 2.96 0.59 9.11
C LYS A 179 2.79 -0.94 9.11
N PRO A 180 2.62 -1.57 7.93
CA PRO A 180 2.37 -3.00 7.88
C PRO A 180 3.51 -3.85 8.45
N PHE A 181 4.75 -3.32 8.50
CA PHE A 181 5.95 -4.08 8.89
C PHE A 181 6.47 -3.79 10.31
N GLU A 182 5.71 -3.08 11.15
CA GLU A 182 6.21 -2.68 12.48
C GLU A 182 6.41 -3.84 13.47
N ASN A 183 5.84 -5.04 13.22
CA ASN A 183 5.82 -6.15 14.18
C ASN A 183 6.33 -7.49 13.64
N ASP A 184 7.18 -7.51 12.63
CA ASP A 184 7.73 -8.74 12.00
C ASP A 184 6.70 -9.77 11.45
N ASP A 185 5.41 -9.48 11.53
CA ASP A 185 4.31 -10.31 11.01
C ASP A 185 4.17 -10.13 9.50
N ILE A 186 5.22 -10.49 8.77
CA ILE A 186 5.27 -10.43 7.32
C ILE A 186 5.19 -11.85 6.81
N TYR A 187 4.25 -12.10 5.93
CA TYR A 187 3.95 -13.42 5.42
C TYR A 187 4.45 -13.63 4.00
N ASP A 188 5.01 -14.80 3.73
CA ASP A 188 5.14 -15.27 2.35
C ASP A 188 3.77 -15.68 1.79
N TYR A 189 3.73 -16.13 0.52
CA TYR A 189 2.46 -16.46 -0.12
C TYR A 189 1.72 -17.66 0.52
N GLN A 190 2.43 -18.62 1.12
CA GLN A 190 1.81 -19.77 1.81
C GLN A 190 1.26 -19.35 3.17
N GLU A 191 2.01 -18.54 3.86
CA GLU A 191 1.63 -18.03 5.18
C GLU A 191 0.43 -17.10 5.08
N ILE A 192 0.38 -16.17 4.11
CA ILE A 192 -0.77 -15.27 3.93
C ILE A 192 -2.04 -16.02 3.56
N VAL A 193 -1.95 -17.06 2.72
CA VAL A 193 -3.11 -17.91 2.42
C VAL A 193 -3.65 -18.54 3.71
N ASN A 194 -2.79 -19.06 4.57
CA ASN A 194 -3.19 -19.60 5.86
C ASN A 194 -3.81 -18.52 6.77
N GLN A 195 -3.29 -17.29 6.77
CA GLN A 195 -3.85 -16.18 7.54
C GLN A 195 -5.25 -15.79 7.04
N ILE A 196 -5.44 -15.65 5.72
CA ILE A 196 -6.75 -15.38 5.11
C ILE A 196 -7.79 -16.39 5.54
N ILE A 197 -7.41 -17.65 5.64
CA ILE A 197 -8.31 -18.74 6.01
C ILE A 197 -8.71 -18.70 7.48
N GLN A 198 -7.76 -18.38 8.34
CA GLN A 198 -7.95 -18.38 9.79
C GLN A 198 -8.65 -17.12 10.29
N TYR A 199 -8.66 -16.04 9.45
CA TYR A 199 -9.33 -14.79 9.79
C TYR A 199 -10.83 -14.99 9.99
#